data_53b9d96449462ca1c973de0da8f2a3f2
#
_entry.id   53b9d96449462ca1c973de0da8f2a3f2
#
_cell.length_a   1.000
_cell.length_b   1.000
_cell.length_c   1.000
_cell.angle_alpha   90.00
_cell.angle_beta   90.00
_cell.angle_gamma   90.00
#
_symmetry.space_group_name_H-M   'P 1'
#
loop_
_entity.id
_entity.type
_entity.pdbx_description
1 polymer ?
#
loop_
_entity_poly.entity_id
_entity_poly.type
_entity_poly.pdbx_seq_one_letter_code
_entity_poly.pdbx_strand_id
1 'polypeptide(L)'
;MNNFINTSLASELPYWEFFDGPRPHAILFDGSIIAGVQASLVDIECWDSAAINHLTEGVRSSLNSISEGLSVQFYLRVGSDASSFVEKHKNGFNPSAHPLIKKIAQKRESGLQTSLESGEFYKPELFIFLKTPMLQGQKFGLFKRPEKFAEASRENYEETVEMLFQNLDTLISSLGGLGIKSRPLSKSELVEIIYRFLNPKRSLSESCPKVQTSNEVELESSLIQEVPWMAQQSPREQLVFGDLILEFSHFVLDSYLHKVITLKTLPEITFAGQLANFLRLPFHYDLLLSVDIPEQASEMAKLQQKRKMAHSLAATSGGRASDLESETKLSSTEELIRELLSSGQRIYAAQMSIVLRAPVGTDGMRLLSRQAKEVLSRLRALQGAEGLEESVGAWKVIRDCLPLAP
;
A
#
# COMPACT_ATOMS: atom_id res chain seq x y z
N MET A 1 -17.79 15.12 28.21
CA MET A 1 -16.57 15.91 27.95
C MET A 1 -15.52 14.95 27.46
N ASN A 2 -15.38 14.84 26.14
CA ASN A 2 -14.35 13.99 25.54
C ASN A 2 -13.05 14.77 25.54
N ASN A 3 -12.10 14.37 26.39
CA ASN A 3 -10.72 14.76 26.24
C ASN A 3 -10.16 14.05 25.01
N PHE A 4 -10.42 14.62 23.82
CA PHE A 4 -9.61 14.31 22.66
C PHE A 4 -8.22 14.88 22.96
N ILE A 5 -7.27 14.01 23.23
CA ILE A 5 -5.87 14.37 23.20
C ILE A 5 -5.64 14.78 21.73
N ASN A 6 -5.45 16.07 21.48
CA ASN A 6 -5.06 16.60 20.18
C ASN A 6 -3.63 16.13 19.92
N THR A 7 -3.49 14.91 19.43
CA THR A 7 -2.22 14.43 18.90
C THR A 7 -2.06 15.04 17.51
N SER A 8 -0.90 15.60 17.23
CA SER A 8 -0.56 16.08 15.89
C SER A 8 -0.67 14.93 14.89
N LEU A 9 -1.27 15.15 13.71
CA LEU A 9 -1.30 14.14 12.65
C LEU A 9 0.09 13.58 12.35
N ALA A 10 1.12 14.41 12.37
CA ALA A 10 2.50 13.99 12.18
C ALA A 10 2.94 12.93 13.22
N SER A 11 2.46 13.00 14.46
CA SER A 11 2.80 12.00 15.50
C SER A 11 2.17 10.63 15.27
N GLU A 12 1.12 10.56 14.46
CA GLU A 12 0.43 9.32 14.09
C GLU A 12 1.11 8.61 12.90
N LEU A 13 1.99 9.30 12.16
CA LEU A 13 2.64 8.75 10.98
C LEU A 13 3.85 7.88 11.35
N PRO A 14 4.02 6.73 10.71
CA PRO A 14 5.07 5.78 11.06
C PRO A 14 6.45 6.15 10.52
N TYR A 15 6.57 7.15 9.66
CA TYR A 15 7.81 7.47 8.95
C TYR A 15 8.81 8.19 9.87
N TRP A 16 10.00 7.63 10.01
CA TRP A 16 11.07 8.21 10.80
C TRP A 16 12.09 8.95 9.93
N GLU A 17 12.68 8.28 8.94
CA GLU A 17 13.75 8.85 8.14
C GLU A 17 13.71 8.32 6.69
N PHE A 18 14.26 9.10 5.73
CA PHE A 18 14.36 8.73 4.33
C PHE A 18 15.80 8.85 3.85
N PHE A 19 16.31 7.80 3.25
CA PHE A 19 17.67 7.72 2.75
C PHE A 19 17.70 7.78 1.24
N ASP A 20 18.67 8.55 0.73
CA ASP A 20 18.97 8.66 -0.70
C ASP A 20 20.18 7.78 -1.06
N GLY A 21 20.59 7.81 -2.32
CA GLY A 21 21.78 7.13 -2.83
C GLY A 21 21.46 5.91 -3.69
N PRO A 22 22.38 4.94 -3.77
CA PRO A 22 22.21 3.77 -4.63
C PRO A 22 21.14 2.79 -4.15
N ARG A 23 20.76 2.86 -2.87
CA ARG A 23 19.75 2.02 -2.21
C ARG A 23 18.76 2.90 -1.46
N PRO A 24 17.87 3.64 -2.17
CA PRO A 24 16.92 4.56 -1.53
C PRO A 24 15.85 3.79 -0.76
N HIS A 25 15.68 4.14 0.52
CA HIS A 25 14.74 3.48 1.42
C HIS A 25 14.24 4.42 2.51
N ALA A 26 13.21 4.00 3.22
CA ALA A 26 12.72 4.67 4.42
C ALA A 26 12.86 3.75 5.64
N ILE A 27 13.04 4.35 6.81
CA ILE A 27 12.97 3.67 8.11
C ILE A 27 11.69 4.13 8.79
N LEU A 28 10.99 3.18 9.39
CA LEU A 28 9.78 3.44 10.17
C LEU A 28 10.10 3.52 11.67
N PHE A 29 9.16 4.07 12.45
CA PHE A 29 9.33 4.21 13.90
C PHE A 29 9.43 2.87 14.65
N ASP A 30 8.94 1.78 14.04
CA ASP A 30 9.09 0.43 14.57
C ASP A 30 10.47 -0.20 14.26
N GLY A 31 11.33 0.53 13.54
CA GLY A 31 12.64 0.07 13.12
C GLY A 31 12.65 -0.81 11.87
N SER A 32 11.52 -1.00 11.23
CA SER A 32 11.48 -1.68 9.94
C SER A 32 12.02 -0.78 8.83
N ILE A 33 12.61 -1.41 7.82
CA ILE A 33 13.15 -0.72 6.64
C ILE A 33 12.26 -1.07 5.45
N ILE A 34 11.97 -0.07 4.62
CA ILE A 34 11.10 -0.24 3.46
C ILE A 34 11.71 0.40 2.21
N ALA A 35 11.62 -0.31 1.10
CA ALA A 35 11.95 0.18 -0.23
C ALA A 35 10.84 -0.20 -1.21
N GLY A 36 10.81 0.42 -2.37
CA GLY A 36 9.74 0.19 -3.32
C GLY A 36 10.13 0.31 -4.77
N VAL A 37 9.24 -0.19 -5.61
CA VAL A 37 9.32 -0.09 -7.07
C VAL A 37 8.03 0.48 -7.63
N GLN A 38 8.13 1.22 -8.72
CA GLN A 38 7.00 1.52 -9.57
C GLN A 38 6.91 0.45 -10.66
N ALA A 39 5.74 -0.18 -10.79
CA ALA A 39 5.50 -1.24 -11.78
C ALA A 39 4.47 -0.78 -12.83
N SER A 40 4.63 -1.25 -14.06
CA SER A 40 3.62 -1.03 -15.10
C SER A 40 2.42 -1.93 -14.85
N LEU A 41 1.24 -1.40 -15.12
CA LEU A 41 0.04 -2.24 -15.21
C LEU A 41 0.09 -3.09 -16.47
N VAL A 42 -0.47 -4.29 -16.40
CA VAL A 42 -0.60 -5.22 -17.51
C VAL A 42 -2.05 -5.21 -17.98
N ASP A 43 -2.24 -4.97 -19.27
CA ASP A 43 -3.54 -5.12 -19.90
C ASP A 43 -3.68 -6.56 -20.37
N ILE A 44 -4.55 -7.31 -19.71
CA ILE A 44 -4.83 -8.72 -20.03
C ILE A 44 -6.07 -8.87 -20.92
N GLU A 45 -6.68 -7.77 -21.37
CA GLU A 45 -7.77 -7.84 -22.32
C GLU A 45 -7.29 -8.50 -23.62
N CYS A 46 -8.08 -9.44 -24.13
CA CYS A 46 -7.76 -10.24 -25.31
C CYS A 46 -6.60 -11.26 -25.17
N TRP A 47 -6.11 -11.51 -23.95
CA TRP A 47 -5.14 -12.58 -23.73
C TRP A 47 -5.84 -13.94 -23.73
N ASP A 48 -5.14 -14.96 -24.23
CA ASP A 48 -5.60 -16.35 -24.12
C ASP A 48 -5.38 -16.92 -22.71
N SER A 49 -6.01 -18.01 -22.41
CA SER A 49 -5.91 -18.66 -21.10
C SER A 49 -4.50 -19.12 -20.76
N ALA A 50 -3.67 -19.45 -21.76
CA ALA A 50 -2.29 -19.87 -21.54
C ALA A 50 -1.42 -18.70 -21.08
N ALA A 51 -1.56 -17.54 -21.71
CA ALA A 51 -0.86 -16.31 -21.32
C ALA A 51 -1.28 -15.82 -19.92
N ILE A 52 -2.58 -15.89 -19.62
CA ILE A 52 -3.12 -15.55 -18.29
C ILE A 52 -2.58 -16.49 -17.21
N ASN A 53 -2.56 -17.79 -17.47
CA ASN A 53 -2.01 -18.77 -16.54
C ASN A 53 -0.51 -18.57 -16.35
N HIS A 54 0.23 -18.30 -17.43
CA HIS A 54 1.68 -17.99 -17.34
C HIS A 54 1.94 -16.76 -16.45
N LEU A 55 1.16 -15.68 -16.61
CA LEU A 55 1.25 -14.50 -15.75
C LEU A 55 0.96 -14.86 -14.29
N THR A 56 -0.10 -15.62 -14.05
CA THR A 56 -0.50 -16.02 -12.68
C THR A 56 0.58 -16.84 -11.99
N GLU A 57 1.11 -17.87 -12.68
CA GLU A 57 2.22 -18.68 -12.13
C GLU A 57 3.49 -17.89 -11.94
N GLY A 58 3.79 -16.97 -12.85
CA GLY A 58 4.95 -16.10 -12.71
C GLY A 58 4.86 -15.14 -11.52
N VAL A 59 3.70 -14.51 -11.30
CA VAL A 59 3.47 -13.66 -10.11
C VAL A 59 3.53 -14.48 -8.84
N ARG A 60 2.94 -15.70 -8.84
CA ARG A 60 3.05 -16.63 -7.70
C ARG A 60 4.52 -16.97 -7.40
N SER A 61 5.30 -17.31 -8.42
CA SER A 61 6.72 -17.60 -8.29
C SER A 61 7.50 -16.41 -7.75
N SER A 62 7.18 -15.19 -8.21
CA SER A 62 7.78 -13.96 -7.73
C SER A 62 7.52 -13.75 -6.23
N LEU A 63 6.28 -13.95 -5.76
CA LEU A 63 5.95 -13.87 -4.34
C LEU A 63 6.62 -14.98 -3.52
N ASN A 64 6.69 -16.19 -4.06
CA ASN A 64 7.36 -17.31 -3.41
C ASN A 64 8.89 -17.12 -3.29
N SER A 65 9.50 -16.29 -4.12
CA SER A 65 10.93 -16.00 -4.06
C SER A 65 11.30 -15.00 -2.96
N ILE A 66 10.34 -14.24 -2.44
CA ILE A 66 10.57 -13.28 -1.37
C ILE A 66 10.80 -14.03 -0.06
N SER A 67 11.75 -13.56 0.74
CA SER A 67 12.11 -14.17 2.02
C SER A 67 10.95 -14.13 3.03
N GLU A 68 10.88 -15.17 3.87
CA GLU A 68 9.94 -15.20 4.99
C GLU A 68 10.24 -14.09 6.00
N GLY A 69 9.21 -13.59 6.65
CA GLY A 69 9.28 -12.47 7.59
C GLY A 69 9.17 -11.09 6.94
N LEU A 70 9.23 -10.99 5.60
CA LEU A 70 8.97 -9.72 4.91
C LEU A 70 7.48 -9.52 4.66
N SER A 71 7.09 -8.23 4.53
CA SER A 71 5.76 -7.86 4.06
C SER A 71 5.86 -7.18 2.69
N VAL A 72 4.89 -7.44 1.84
CA VAL A 72 4.75 -6.84 0.51
C VAL A 72 3.48 -6.00 0.48
N GLN A 73 3.56 -4.75 0.05
CA GLN A 73 2.38 -3.93 -0.17
C GLN A 73 2.24 -3.60 -1.66
N PHE A 74 1.12 -3.96 -2.23
CA PHE A 74 0.69 -3.48 -3.54
C PHE A 74 -0.18 -2.24 -3.33
N TYR A 75 0.30 -1.12 -3.80
CA TYR A 75 -0.41 0.15 -3.73
C TYR A 75 -0.82 0.58 -5.13
N LEU A 76 -2.09 0.44 -5.43
CA LEU A 76 -2.70 0.96 -6.64
C LEU A 76 -3.35 2.31 -6.32
N ARG A 77 -2.85 3.33 -6.95
CA ARG A 77 -3.40 4.69 -6.87
C ARG A 77 -4.08 5.05 -8.17
N VAL A 78 -5.32 5.48 -8.11
CA VAL A 78 -6.02 6.11 -9.23
C VAL A 78 -6.13 7.59 -8.91
N GLY A 79 -5.16 8.34 -9.42
CA GLY A 79 -5.00 9.78 -9.18
C GLY A 79 -5.34 10.63 -10.40
N SER A 80 -5.33 11.95 -10.19
CA SER A 80 -5.59 12.95 -11.24
C SER A 80 -4.33 13.42 -11.96
N ASP A 81 -3.13 13.04 -11.49
CA ASP A 81 -1.88 13.56 -12.06
C ASP A 81 -1.59 12.97 -13.44
N ALA A 82 -2.00 13.71 -14.45
CA ALA A 82 -1.68 13.45 -15.85
C ALA A 82 -0.72 14.50 -16.46
N SER A 83 0.00 15.26 -15.61
CA SER A 83 0.91 16.35 -16.04
C SER A 83 1.90 15.89 -17.10
N SER A 84 2.56 14.75 -16.88
CA SER A 84 3.50 14.17 -17.84
C SER A 84 2.86 13.83 -19.20
N PHE A 85 1.59 13.44 -19.20
CA PHE A 85 0.83 13.18 -20.43
C PHE A 85 0.51 14.47 -21.16
N VAL A 86 0.08 15.51 -20.44
CA VAL A 86 -0.20 16.84 -21.01
C VAL A 86 1.06 17.46 -21.58
N GLU A 87 2.19 17.39 -20.86
CA GLU A 87 3.49 17.86 -21.37
C GLU A 87 3.97 17.10 -22.62
N LYS A 88 3.84 15.77 -22.61
CA LYS A 88 4.17 14.96 -23.79
C LYS A 88 3.32 15.35 -25.00
N HIS A 89 2.04 15.64 -24.77
CA HIS A 89 1.15 16.11 -25.83
C HIS A 89 1.58 17.49 -26.35
N LYS A 90 1.96 18.41 -25.47
CA LYS A 90 2.47 19.73 -25.80
C LYS A 90 3.77 19.66 -26.61
N ASN A 91 4.72 18.85 -26.15
CA ASN A 91 6.03 18.68 -26.80
C ASN A 91 5.95 17.92 -28.15
N GLY A 92 4.90 17.13 -28.37
CA GLY A 92 4.65 16.45 -29.64
C GLY A 92 4.10 17.33 -30.74
N PHE A 93 3.86 18.62 -30.48
CA PHE A 93 3.30 19.56 -31.43
C PHE A 93 4.39 20.07 -32.39
N ASN A 94 4.13 20.00 -33.70
CA ASN A 94 5.03 20.55 -34.71
C ASN A 94 4.88 22.08 -34.83
N PRO A 95 5.90 22.87 -34.48
CA PRO A 95 5.84 24.33 -34.58
C PRO A 95 5.68 24.88 -35.99
N SER A 96 5.97 24.10 -37.00
CA SER A 96 5.85 24.47 -38.41
C SER A 96 4.44 24.23 -38.99
N ALA A 97 3.48 23.77 -38.21
CA ALA A 97 2.12 23.48 -38.67
C ALA A 97 1.36 24.74 -39.09
N HIS A 98 0.39 24.53 -39.97
CA HIS A 98 -0.51 25.59 -40.46
C HIS A 98 -1.16 26.37 -39.32
N PRO A 99 -1.41 27.70 -39.42
CA PRO A 99 -1.97 28.53 -38.34
C PRO A 99 -3.27 27.98 -37.71
N LEU A 100 -4.13 27.36 -38.52
CA LEU A 100 -5.37 26.72 -38.05
C LEU A 100 -5.05 25.54 -37.12
N ILE A 101 -4.08 24.72 -37.49
CA ILE A 101 -3.64 23.57 -36.66
C ILE A 101 -3.07 24.07 -35.32
N LYS A 102 -2.30 25.17 -35.36
CA LYS A 102 -1.78 25.82 -34.13
C LYS A 102 -2.90 26.24 -33.19
N LYS A 103 -3.96 26.90 -33.72
CA LYS A 103 -5.13 27.30 -32.90
C LYS A 103 -5.86 26.11 -32.30
N ILE A 104 -6.03 25.03 -33.07
CA ILE A 104 -6.66 23.79 -32.57
C ILE A 104 -5.81 23.17 -31.46
N ALA A 105 -4.49 23.09 -31.65
CA ALA A 105 -3.56 22.55 -30.66
C ALA A 105 -3.58 23.38 -29.35
N GLN A 106 -3.53 24.71 -29.45
CA GLN A 106 -3.60 25.60 -28.29
C GLN A 106 -4.93 25.46 -27.53
N LYS A 107 -6.07 25.37 -28.26
CA LYS A 107 -7.37 25.16 -27.62
C LYS A 107 -7.45 23.79 -26.93
N ARG A 108 -6.84 22.75 -27.52
CA ARG A 108 -6.76 21.42 -26.93
C ARG A 108 -5.87 21.42 -25.69
N GLU A 109 -4.69 22.07 -25.79
CA GLU A 109 -3.77 22.23 -24.65
C GLU A 109 -4.46 22.92 -23.48
N SER A 110 -5.14 24.07 -23.73
CA SER A 110 -5.88 24.77 -22.65
C SER A 110 -6.99 23.91 -22.05
N GLY A 111 -7.72 23.13 -22.86
CA GLY A 111 -8.73 22.19 -22.37
C GLY A 111 -8.12 21.08 -21.50
N LEU A 112 -7.02 20.47 -21.93
CA LEU A 112 -6.32 19.45 -21.16
C LEU A 112 -5.77 20.02 -19.83
N GLN A 113 -5.25 21.25 -19.87
CA GLN A 113 -4.75 21.92 -18.68
C GLN A 113 -5.90 22.20 -17.67
N THR A 114 -7.05 22.67 -18.15
CA THR A 114 -8.24 22.86 -17.32
C THR A 114 -8.71 21.54 -16.70
N SER A 115 -8.76 20.45 -17.48
CA SER A 115 -9.13 19.13 -16.96
C SER A 115 -8.10 18.56 -15.96
N LEU A 116 -6.81 18.93 -16.10
CA LEU A 116 -5.78 18.57 -15.13
C LEU A 116 -6.01 19.31 -13.80
N GLU A 117 -6.25 20.62 -13.86
CA GLU A 117 -6.48 21.47 -12.69
C GLU A 117 -7.80 21.12 -11.97
N SER A 118 -8.83 20.70 -12.72
CA SER A 118 -10.10 20.22 -12.15
C SER A 118 -10.06 18.79 -11.64
N GLY A 119 -8.94 18.05 -11.86
CA GLY A 119 -8.79 16.68 -11.40
C GLY A 119 -9.67 15.66 -12.14
N GLU A 120 -10.00 15.91 -13.40
CA GLU A 120 -10.87 15.04 -14.21
C GLU A 120 -10.17 13.80 -14.79
N PHE A 121 -8.85 13.72 -14.67
CA PHE A 121 -8.10 12.54 -15.13
C PHE A 121 -8.12 11.43 -14.09
N TYR A 122 -8.18 10.18 -14.56
CA TYR A 122 -8.08 8.97 -13.76
C TYR A 122 -6.89 8.16 -14.25
N LYS A 123 -5.73 8.38 -13.63
CA LYS A 123 -4.48 7.69 -13.98
C LYS A 123 -4.17 6.64 -12.94
N PRO A 124 -4.22 5.36 -13.29
CA PRO A 124 -3.79 4.32 -12.40
C PRO A 124 -2.26 4.22 -12.37
N GLU A 125 -1.69 4.10 -11.18
CA GLU A 125 -0.26 3.90 -10.92
C GLU A 125 -0.12 2.76 -9.90
N LEU A 126 0.79 1.82 -10.17
CA LEU A 126 1.05 0.69 -9.29
C LEU A 126 2.43 0.83 -8.67
N PHE A 127 2.48 0.79 -7.35
CA PHE A 127 3.69 0.74 -6.55
C PHE A 127 3.71 -0.57 -5.76
N ILE A 128 4.89 -1.15 -5.59
CA ILE A 128 5.08 -2.35 -4.80
C ILE A 128 6.17 -2.03 -3.78
N PHE A 129 5.86 -2.17 -2.50
CA PHE A 129 6.79 -1.93 -1.40
C PHE A 129 7.14 -3.24 -0.73
N LEU A 130 8.41 -3.40 -0.38
CA LEU A 130 8.92 -4.47 0.46
C LEU A 130 9.32 -3.88 1.80
N LYS A 131 8.83 -4.47 2.89
CA LYS A 131 9.14 -4.09 4.27
C LYS A 131 9.83 -5.25 4.95
N THR A 132 10.95 -4.94 5.62
CA THR A 132 11.61 -5.88 6.52
C THR A 132 10.85 -5.95 7.85
N PRO A 133 10.99 -7.05 8.61
CA PRO A 133 10.59 -7.02 10.01
C PRO A 133 11.43 -6.00 10.79
N MET A 134 10.92 -5.58 11.95
CA MET A 134 11.67 -4.75 12.88
C MET A 134 13.08 -5.32 13.08
N LEU A 135 14.09 -4.47 13.01
CA LEU A 135 15.46 -4.80 13.37
C LEU A 135 15.45 -5.29 14.84
N GLN A 136 15.30 -6.59 15.02
CA GLN A 136 15.38 -7.18 16.36
C GLN A 136 16.86 -7.30 16.71
N GLY A 137 17.30 -6.53 17.70
CA GLY A 137 18.46 -6.90 18.47
C GLY A 137 18.30 -8.36 18.91
N GLN A 138 19.38 -9.14 18.91
CA GLN A 138 19.39 -10.58 19.16
C GLN A 138 18.39 -10.99 20.25
N LYS A 139 17.54 -11.98 19.97
CA LYS A 139 16.62 -12.59 20.94
C LYS A 139 17.42 -13.15 22.13
N PHE A 140 17.64 -12.33 23.11
CA PHE A 140 18.18 -12.80 24.38
C PHE A 140 17.09 -13.52 25.17
N GLY A 141 17.45 -14.68 25.75
CA GLY A 141 16.56 -15.65 26.39
C GLY A 141 15.56 -15.08 27.39
N LEU A 142 14.66 -15.92 27.86
CA LEU A 142 13.43 -15.74 28.64
C LEU A 142 13.38 -14.65 29.75
N PHE A 143 14.47 -13.97 30.07
CA PHE A 143 14.58 -12.99 31.15
C PHE A 143 15.13 -11.61 30.78
N LYS A 144 15.38 -11.32 29.50
CA LYS A 144 15.82 -9.97 29.09
C LYS A 144 14.65 -9.17 28.50
N ARG A 145 14.47 -7.95 29.03
CA ARG A 145 13.55 -6.95 28.46
C ARG A 145 13.96 -6.65 27.04
N PRO A 146 13.01 -6.39 26.11
CA PRO A 146 13.36 -5.93 24.76
C PRO A 146 14.19 -4.66 24.90
N GLU A 147 15.43 -4.73 24.47
CA GLU A 147 16.33 -3.59 24.46
C GLU A 147 15.78 -2.55 23.48
N LYS A 148 15.83 -1.31 23.94
CA LYS A 148 15.34 -0.17 23.16
C LYS A 148 16.16 -0.07 21.86
N PHE A 149 15.50 0.41 20.81
CA PHE A 149 15.95 0.71 19.46
C PHE A 149 17.40 1.25 19.28
N ALA A 150 18.07 1.68 20.34
CA ALA A 150 19.38 2.34 20.34
C ALA A 150 20.59 1.42 20.08
N GLU A 151 20.42 0.10 19.99
CA GLU A 151 21.53 -0.85 19.87
C GLU A 151 21.49 -1.78 18.64
N ALA A 152 20.74 -1.43 17.61
CA ALA A 152 20.94 -2.04 16.30
C ALA A 152 22.34 -1.63 15.83
N SER A 153 23.28 -2.58 15.78
CA SER A 153 24.61 -2.27 15.31
C SER A 153 24.51 -1.79 13.86
N ARG A 154 25.39 -0.86 13.48
CA ARG A 154 25.50 -0.41 12.08
C ARG A 154 25.60 -1.58 11.10
N GLU A 155 26.25 -2.62 11.52
CA GLU A 155 26.45 -3.86 10.77
C GLU A 155 25.10 -4.57 10.49
N ASN A 156 24.26 -4.74 11.50
CA ASN A 156 22.90 -5.31 11.33
C ASN A 156 22.01 -4.47 10.41
N TYR A 157 22.14 -3.16 10.47
CA TYR A 157 21.41 -2.27 9.57
C TYR A 157 21.87 -2.44 8.12
N GLU A 158 23.18 -2.43 7.87
CA GLU A 158 23.76 -2.60 6.53
C GLU A 158 23.37 -3.97 5.94
N GLU A 159 23.43 -5.04 6.72
CA GLU A 159 22.98 -6.38 6.32
C GLU A 159 21.49 -6.43 5.99
N THR A 160 20.66 -5.76 6.79
CA THR A 160 19.21 -5.72 6.57
C THR A 160 18.85 -4.96 5.31
N VAL A 161 19.51 -3.81 5.06
CA VAL A 161 19.35 -3.05 3.81
C VAL A 161 19.79 -3.90 2.63
N GLU A 162 20.91 -4.62 2.72
CA GLU A 162 21.38 -5.48 1.64
C GLU A 162 20.38 -6.60 1.34
N MET A 163 19.89 -7.30 2.36
CA MET A 163 18.88 -8.34 2.21
C MET A 163 17.59 -7.81 1.57
N LEU A 164 17.13 -6.62 1.98
CA LEU A 164 15.96 -5.99 1.40
C LEU A 164 16.14 -5.73 -0.09
N PHE A 165 17.30 -5.17 -0.49
CA PHE A 165 17.56 -4.87 -1.89
C PHE A 165 17.80 -6.11 -2.74
N GLN A 166 18.39 -7.18 -2.20
CA GLN A 166 18.47 -8.48 -2.88
C GLN A 166 17.07 -9.04 -3.20
N ASN A 167 16.13 -8.96 -2.25
CA ASN A 167 14.74 -9.36 -2.48
C ASN A 167 14.05 -8.44 -3.51
N LEU A 168 14.32 -7.13 -3.46
CA LEU A 168 13.76 -6.16 -4.40
C LEU A 168 14.27 -6.40 -5.83
N ASP A 169 15.56 -6.64 -6.01
CA ASP A 169 16.19 -6.95 -7.30
C ASP A 169 15.67 -8.26 -7.88
N THR A 170 15.46 -9.26 -7.03
CA THR A 170 14.83 -10.53 -7.39
C THR A 170 13.41 -10.31 -7.88
N LEU A 171 12.63 -9.49 -7.17
CA LEU A 171 11.27 -9.12 -7.58
C LEU A 171 11.26 -8.39 -8.92
N ILE A 172 12.11 -7.38 -9.10
CA ILE A 172 12.24 -6.62 -10.35
C ILE A 172 12.57 -7.57 -11.53
N SER A 173 13.54 -8.45 -11.33
CA SER A 173 13.96 -9.42 -12.34
C SER A 173 12.82 -10.37 -12.71
N SER A 174 12.12 -10.91 -11.72
CA SER A 174 10.99 -11.81 -11.92
C SER A 174 9.84 -11.12 -12.66
N LEU A 175 9.48 -9.90 -12.27
CA LEU A 175 8.46 -9.09 -12.95
C LEU A 175 8.89 -8.77 -14.38
N GLY A 176 10.17 -8.46 -14.60
CA GLY A 176 10.74 -8.24 -15.94
C GLY A 176 10.60 -9.45 -16.86
N GLY A 177 10.81 -10.67 -16.33
CA GLY A 177 10.58 -11.93 -17.03
C GLY A 177 9.12 -12.14 -17.48
N LEU A 178 8.17 -11.49 -16.81
CA LEU A 178 6.74 -11.50 -17.15
C LEU A 178 6.32 -10.35 -18.08
N GLY A 179 7.28 -9.52 -18.52
CA GLY A 179 7.00 -8.33 -19.32
C GLY A 179 6.48 -7.12 -18.51
N ILE A 180 6.45 -7.21 -17.19
CA ILE A 180 6.08 -6.10 -16.31
C ILE A 180 7.29 -5.20 -16.09
N LYS A 181 7.26 -4.01 -16.68
CA LYS A 181 8.33 -3.04 -16.48
C LYS A 181 8.26 -2.50 -15.07
N SER A 182 9.34 -2.64 -14.33
CA SER A 182 9.47 -2.12 -12.98
C SER A 182 10.80 -1.40 -12.78
N ARG A 183 10.82 -0.38 -11.93
CA ARG A 183 12.02 0.38 -11.60
C ARG A 183 12.01 0.75 -10.11
N PRO A 184 13.18 0.81 -9.47
CA PRO A 184 13.28 1.29 -8.10
C PRO A 184 12.77 2.73 -7.97
N LEU A 185 12.19 3.06 -6.82
CA LEU A 185 11.79 4.41 -6.46
C LEU A 185 12.96 5.13 -5.78
N SER A 186 13.16 6.40 -6.14
CA SER A 186 14.09 7.30 -5.46
C SER A 186 13.52 7.80 -4.13
N LYS A 187 14.35 8.39 -3.26
CA LYS A 187 13.91 9.06 -2.03
C LYS A 187 12.79 10.07 -2.31
N SER A 188 12.96 10.92 -3.31
CA SER A 188 11.97 11.94 -3.67
C SER A 188 10.63 11.35 -4.08
N GLU A 189 10.62 10.23 -4.79
CA GLU A 189 9.40 9.55 -5.20
C GLU A 189 8.71 8.86 -4.02
N LEU A 190 9.46 8.24 -3.09
CA LEU A 190 8.90 7.68 -1.85
C LEU A 190 8.20 8.76 -1.04
N VAL A 191 8.85 9.90 -0.85
CA VAL A 191 8.31 11.07 -0.15
C VAL A 191 7.09 11.63 -0.88
N GLU A 192 7.13 11.76 -2.20
CA GLU A 192 6.03 12.27 -3.01
C GLU A 192 4.77 11.40 -2.93
N ILE A 193 4.92 10.08 -2.88
CA ILE A 193 3.80 9.15 -2.71
C ILE A 193 3.06 9.44 -1.40
N ILE A 194 3.79 9.60 -0.31
CA ILE A 194 3.23 9.92 1.01
C ILE A 194 2.61 11.32 1.01
N TYR A 195 3.33 12.31 0.48
CA TYR A 195 2.84 13.68 0.38
C TYR A 195 1.49 13.77 -0.34
N ARG A 196 1.38 13.11 -1.49
CA ARG A 196 0.13 13.10 -2.28
C ARG A 196 -1.00 12.34 -1.59
N PHE A 197 -0.68 11.31 -0.80
CA PHE A 197 -1.69 10.59 -0.03
C PHE A 197 -2.25 11.46 1.11
N LEU A 198 -1.37 12.16 1.83
CA LEU A 198 -1.73 13.00 2.97
C LEU A 198 -2.32 14.36 2.58
N ASN A 199 -2.00 14.86 1.39
CA ASN A 199 -2.38 16.19 0.94
C ASN A 199 -3.09 16.14 -0.43
N PRO A 200 -4.27 15.51 -0.52
CA PRO A 200 -4.96 15.27 -1.80
C PRO A 200 -5.37 16.55 -2.51
N LYS A 201 -5.71 17.63 -1.80
CA LYS A 201 -6.03 18.93 -2.40
C LYS A 201 -4.79 19.72 -2.75
N ARG A 202 -3.88 19.85 -1.79
CA ARG A 202 -2.67 20.64 -1.93
C ARG A 202 -1.78 20.11 -3.06
N SER A 203 -1.68 18.81 -3.20
CA SER A 203 -0.87 18.15 -4.24
C SER A 203 -1.37 18.38 -5.68
N LEU A 204 -2.56 18.94 -5.88
CA LEU A 204 -3.05 19.35 -7.20
C LEU A 204 -2.41 20.65 -7.69
N SER A 205 -2.01 21.54 -6.79
CA SER A 205 -1.48 22.87 -7.10
C SER A 205 -0.04 23.07 -6.67
N GLU A 206 0.42 22.33 -5.69
CA GLU A 206 1.74 22.49 -5.09
C GLU A 206 2.56 21.20 -5.19
N SER A 207 3.80 21.33 -5.64
CA SER A 207 4.75 20.22 -5.68
C SER A 207 5.15 19.76 -4.28
N CYS A 208 5.55 18.50 -4.17
CA CYS A 208 6.10 17.96 -2.93
C CYS A 208 7.32 18.78 -2.46
N PRO A 209 7.39 19.21 -1.20
CA PRO A 209 8.54 19.89 -0.67
C PRO A 209 9.76 18.95 -0.65
N LYS A 210 10.95 19.54 -0.71
CA LYS A 210 12.18 18.80 -0.44
C LYS A 210 12.24 18.50 1.06
N VAL A 211 12.02 17.24 1.41
CA VAL A 211 12.13 16.80 2.81
C VAL A 211 13.61 16.70 3.18
N GLN A 212 14.01 17.49 4.16
CA GLN A 212 15.35 17.44 4.75
C GLN A 212 15.43 16.26 5.74
N THR A 213 16.51 15.52 5.67
CA THR A 213 16.82 14.43 6.59
C THR A 213 17.79 14.90 7.66
N SER A 214 17.85 14.16 8.77
CA SER A 214 18.75 14.52 9.90
C SER A 214 20.20 14.67 9.47
N ASN A 215 20.67 13.82 8.57
CA ASN A 215 22.05 13.85 8.08
C ASN A 215 22.37 15.07 7.19
N GLU A 216 21.40 15.52 6.38
CA GLU A 216 21.56 16.70 5.53
C GLU A 216 21.61 17.97 6.37
N VAL A 217 20.84 18.04 7.45
CA VAL A 217 20.81 19.19 8.35
C VAL A 217 22.09 19.29 9.19
N GLU A 218 22.66 18.17 9.63
CA GLU A 218 23.95 18.19 10.34
C GLU A 218 25.08 18.74 9.47
N LEU A 219 25.08 18.45 8.17
CA LEU A 219 26.04 19.00 7.22
C LEU A 219 25.85 20.50 7.00
N GLU A 220 24.61 20.98 6.93
CA GLU A 220 24.32 22.41 6.80
C GLU A 220 24.53 23.19 8.11
N SER A 221 24.21 22.59 9.26
CA SER A 221 24.39 23.21 10.57
C SER A 221 25.84 23.42 10.95
N SER A 222 26.79 22.67 10.40
CA SER A 222 28.22 22.90 10.54
C SER A 222 28.68 24.21 9.90
N LEU A 223 27.87 24.80 9.02
CA LEU A 223 28.10 26.07 8.34
C LEU A 223 27.34 27.25 8.96
N ILE A 224 26.32 26.99 9.82
CA ILE A 224 25.46 28.02 10.43
C ILE A 224 25.54 27.89 11.95
N GLN A 225 26.47 28.63 12.56
CA GLN A 225 26.73 28.59 14.01
C GLN A 225 25.64 29.22 14.92
N GLU A 226 24.46 29.65 14.41
CA GLU A 226 23.57 30.50 15.21
C GLU A 226 22.07 30.26 15.15
N VAL A 227 21.58 29.05 14.91
CA VAL A 227 20.12 28.80 15.09
C VAL A 227 19.86 27.54 15.94
N PRO A 228 20.11 27.60 17.26
CA PRO A 228 20.03 26.42 18.12
C PRO A 228 18.60 25.96 18.46
N TRP A 229 17.55 26.69 18.12
CA TRP A 229 16.21 26.43 18.62
C TRP A 229 15.11 26.29 17.55
N MET A 230 15.38 26.47 16.30
CA MET A 230 14.50 25.96 15.27
C MET A 230 14.61 24.45 15.33
N ALA A 231 13.74 23.87 16.17
CA ALA A 231 13.57 22.44 16.23
C ALA A 231 13.43 21.95 14.79
N GLN A 232 14.39 21.15 14.36
CA GLN A 232 14.37 20.55 13.04
C GLN A 232 13.09 19.74 12.94
N GLN A 233 12.20 20.12 12.02
CA GLN A 233 11.00 19.37 11.78
C GLN A 233 11.40 17.97 11.32
N SER A 234 10.87 16.95 11.98
CA SER A 234 11.07 15.58 11.53
C SER A 234 10.52 15.40 10.10
N PRO A 235 11.03 14.45 9.31
CA PRO A 235 10.54 14.22 7.94
C PRO A 235 9.03 14.10 7.84
N ARG A 236 8.37 13.47 8.80
CA ARG A 236 6.90 13.36 8.84
C ARG A 236 6.18 14.69 9.10
N GLU A 237 6.77 15.61 9.90
CA GLU A 237 6.20 16.93 10.13
C GLU A 237 6.30 17.81 8.88
N GLN A 238 7.35 17.63 8.08
CA GLN A 238 7.51 18.32 6.81
C GLN A 238 6.51 17.90 5.73
N LEU A 239 5.80 16.78 5.93
CA LEU A 239 4.82 16.22 4.97
C LEU A 239 3.36 16.53 5.33
N VAL A 240 3.10 17.04 6.52
CA VAL A 240 1.75 17.29 7.03
C VAL A 240 1.41 18.77 6.93
N PHE A 241 0.44 19.11 6.11
CA PHE A 241 -0.01 20.48 5.86
C PHE A 241 -1.47 20.74 6.23
N GLY A 242 -2.21 19.71 6.60
CA GLY A 242 -3.62 19.81 6.95
C GLY A 242 -3.95 19.14 8.26
N ASP A 243 -5.05 19.56 8.87
CA ASP A 243 -5.58 18.94 10.07
C ASP A 243 -6.33 17.65 9.72
N LEU A 244 -6.30 16.69 10.64
CA LEU A 244 -7.11 15.49 10.62
C LEU A 244 -8.33 15.70 11.52
N ILE A 245 -9.53 15.62 10.93
CA ILE A 245 -10.79 15.67 11.67
C ILE A 245 -11.43 14.29 11.61
N LEU A 246 -11.62 13.67 12.77
CA LEU A 246 -12.23 12.34 12.87
C LEU A 246 -13.73 12.47 13.15
N GLU A 247 -14.53 11.88 12.28
CA GLU A 247 -15.98 11.77 12.39
C GLU A 247 -16.41 10.30 12.51
N PHE A 248 -17.64 10.04 12.90
CA PHE A 248 -18.13 8.67 13.12
C PHE A 248 -18.03 7.78 11.86
N SER A 249 -18.37 8.30 10.68
CA SER A 249 -18.48 7.53 9.44
C SER A 249 -17.43 7.86 8.39
N HIS A 250 -16.53 8.80 8.68
CA HIS A 250 -15.51 9.29 7.76
C HIS A 250 -14.46 10.10 8.53
N PHE A 251 -13.40 10.47 7.86
CA PHE A 251 -12.48 11.49 8.34
C PHE A 251 -12.24 12.56 7.27
N VAL A 252 -11.81 13.73 7.72
CA VAL A 252 -11.45 14.83 6.83
C VAL A 252 -9.96 15.03 6.90
N LEU A 253 -9.32 15.10 5.75
CA LEU A 253 -7.90 15.36 5.60
C LEU A 253 -7.69 16.26 4.39
N ASP A 254 -6.96 17.35 4.55
CA ASP A 254 -6.64 18.33 3.49
C ASP A 254 -7.89 18.74 2.66
N SER A 255 -8.98 19.09 3.34
CA SER A 255 -10.25 19.49 2.72
C SER A 255 -10.93 18.41 1.86
N TYR A 256 -10.59 17.14 2.04
CA TYR A 256 -11.31 16.01 1.46
C TYR A 256 -11.94 15.16 2.56
N LEU A 257 -13.14 14.69 2.28
CA LEU A 257 -13.83 13.66 3.04
C LEU A 257 -13.27 12.30 2.61
N HIS A 258 -12.97 11.43 3.56
CA HIS A 258 -12.44 10.10 3.28
C HIS A 258 -13.31 9.02 3.91
N LYS A 259 -13.53 7.93 3.17
CA LYS A 259 -14.10 6.67 3.67
C LYS A 259 -13.16 5.52 3.36
N VAL A 260 -13.19 4.53 4.22
CA VAL A 260 -12.36 3.33 4.10
C VAL A 260 -13.25 2.12 3.97
N ILE A 261 -12.94 1.29 3.01
CA ILE A 261 -13.57 -0.01 2.82
C ILE A 261 -12.49 -1.07 2.95
N THR A 262 -12.68 -2.01 3.88
CA THR A 262 -11.79 -3.16 4.06
C THR A 262 -12.43 -4.42 3.49
N LEU A 263 -11.60 -5.36 3.07
CA LEU A 263 -12.05 -6.69 2.68
C LEU A 263 -12.15 -7.55 3.95
N LYS A 264 -13.39 -7.79 4.39
CA LYS A 264 -13.67 -8.58 5.59
C LYS A 264 -13.57 -10.08 5.34
N THR A 265 -14.08 -10.52 4.21
CA THR A 265 -14.04 -11.93 3.78
C THR A 265 -13.38 -12.01 2.42
N LEU A 266 -12.37 -12.87 2.30
CA LEU A 266 -11.69 -13.13 1.04
C LEU A 266 -12.64 -13.87 0.08
N PRO A 267 -12.51 -13.69 -1.25
CA PRO A 267 -13.24 -14.49 -2.22
C PRO A 267 -12.81 -15.95 -2.11
N GLU A 268 -13.75 -16.88 -2.32
CA GLU A 268 -13.48 -18.33 -2.28
C GLU A 268 -12.52 -18.76 -3.39
N ILE A 269 -12.63 -18.13 -4.56
CA ILE A 269 -11.79 -18.40 -5.73
C ILE A 269 -11.26 -17.07 -6.25
N THR A 270 -9.98 -17.04 -6.56
CA THR A 270 -9.33 -15.89 -7.19
C THR A 270 -8.84 -16.25 -8.59
N PHE A 271 -8.91 -15.30 -9.51
CA PHE A 271 -8.41 -15.43 -10.87
C PHE A 271 -7.77 -14.13 -11.35
N ALA A 272 -6.86 -14.23 -12.31
CA ALA A 272 -6.21 -13.08 -12.89
C ALA A 272 -7.24 -12.11 -13.52
N GLY A 273 -7.06 -10.81 -13.27
CA GLY A 273 -7.98 -9.78 -13.76
C GLY A 273 -9.25 -9.57 -12.93
N GLN A 274 -9.45 -10.30 -11.85
CA GLN A 274 -10.62 -10.17 -10.98
C GLN A 274 -10.84 -8.73 -10.50
N LEU A 275 -9.77 -7.97 -10.25
CA LEU A 275 -9.81 -6.56 -9.85
C LEU A 275 -9.83 -5.58 -11.03
N ALA A 276 -9.81 -6.02 -12.30
CA ALA A 276 -9.78 -5.13 -13.46
C ALA A 276 -10.98 -4.16 -13.50
N ASN A 277 -12.14 -4.60 -12.99
CA ASN A 277 -13.31 -3.74 -12.89
C ASN A 277 -13.11 -2.52 -11.97
N PHE A 278 -12.18 -2.58 -11.01
CA PHE A 278 -11.86 -1.43 -10.17
C PHE A 278 -11.14 -0.34 -10.97
N LEU A 279 -10.30 -0.68 -11.94
CA LEU A 279 -9.63 0.28 -12.81
C LEU A 279 -10.59 1.12 -13.66
N ARG A 280 -11.84 0.68 -13.80
CA ARG A 280 -12.90 1.37 -14.57
C ARG A 280 -13.81 2.24 -13.68
N LEU A 281 -13.47 2.43 -12.40
CA LEU A 281 -14.21 3.31 -11.52
C LEU A 281 -14.00 4.79 -11.93
N PRO A 282 -15.06 5.58 -12.11
CA PRO A 282 -14.97 6.96 -12.57
C PRO A 282 -14.76 7.94 -11.40
N PHE A 283 -13.82 7.64 -10.50
CA PHE A 283 -13.43 8.49 -9.37
C PHE A 283 -12.04 8.10 -8.85
N HIS A 284 -11.45 8.99 -8.08
CA HIS A 284 -10.14 8.76 -7.47
C HIS A 284 -10.26 7.88 -6.24
N TYR A 285 -9.34 6.95 -6.10
CA TYR A 285 -9.24 6.08 -4.92
C TYR A 285 -7.82 5.53 -4.79
N ASP A 286 -7.51 5.05 -3.60
CA ASP A 286 -6.29 4.32 -3.30
C ASP A 286 -6.67 2.90 -2.85
N LEU A 287 -6.07 1.88 -3.46
CA LEU A 287 -6.22 0.49 -3.06
C LEU A 287 -4.88 0.00 -2.52
N LEU A 288 -4.89 -0.47 -1.29
CA LEU A 288 -3.73 -0.96 -0.57
C LEU A 288 -3.98 -2.45 -0.27
N LEU A 289 -3.14 -3.32 -0.82
CA LEU A 289 -3.13 -4.75 -0.54
C LEU A 289 -1.80 -5.08 0.13
N SER A 290 -1.84 -5.33 1.43
CA SER A 290 -0.70 -5.77 2.21
C SER A 290 -0.71 -7.29 2.31
N VAL A 291 0.44 -7.91 2.10
CA VAL A 291 0.65 -9.36 2.13
C VAL A 291 1.85 -9.64 3.01
N ASP A 292 1.61 -10.23 4.17
CA ASP A 292 2.68 -10.70 5.05
C ASP A 292 3.08 -12.12 4.67
N ILE A 293 4.38 -12.37 4.68
CA ILE A 293 4.98 -13.67 4.38
C ILE A 293 5.48 -14.27 5.71
N PRO A 294 4.61 -14.93 6.49
CA PRO A 294 5.00 -15.46 7.79
C PRO A 294 5.97 -16.65 7.65
N GLU A 295 6.61 -17.00 8.74
CA GLU A 295 7.41 -18.23 8.83
C GLU A 295 6.51 -19.45 8.59
N GLN A 296 6.72 -20.17 7.49
CA GLN A 296 5.85 -21.25 7.02
C GLN A 296 5.77 -22.43 8.00
N ALA A 297 6.89 -22.73 8.67
CA ALA A 297 6.90 -23.77 9.69
C ALA A 297 5.97 -23.45 10.87
N SER A 298 5.95 -22.18 11.30
CA SER A 298 5.06 -21.71 12.37
C SER A 298 3.58 -21.76 11.95
N GLU A 299 3.26 -21.33 10.74
CA GLU A 299 1.88 -21.36 10.23
C GLU A 299 1.37 -22.80 10.06
N MET A 300 2.22 -23.69 9.55
CA MET A 300 1.89 -25.11 9.44
C MET A 300 1.64 -25.74 10.83
N ALA A 301 2.42 -25.38 11.83
CA ALA A 301 2.21 -25.84 13.21
C ALA A 301 0.86 -25.34 13.77
N LYS A 302 0.49 -24.07 13.50
CA LYS A 302 -0.82 -23.52 13.88
C LYS A 302 -1.97 -24.26 13.21
N LEU A 303 -1.86 -24.57 11.91
CA LEU A 303 -2.86 -25.36 11.19
C LEU A 303 -3.01 -26.78 11.76
N GLN A 304 -1.90 -27.45 12.05
CA GLN A 304 -1.92 -28.77 12.70
C GLN A 304 -2.56 -28.71 14.08
N GLN A 305 -2.32 -27.66 14.84
CA GLN A 305 -2.97 -27.45 16.14
C GLN A 305 -4.49 -27.25 15.96
N LYS A 306 -4.92 -26.40 15.02
CA LYS A 306 -6.34 -26.22 14.67
C LYS A 306 -7.00 -27.54 14.27
N ARG A 307 -6.33 -28.36 13.46
CA ARG A 307 -6.80 -29.69 13.07
C ARG A 307 -7.00 -30.58 14.30
N LYS A 308 -6.02 -30.64 15.21
CA LYS A 308 -6.11 -31.43 16.47
C LYS A 308 -7.28 -30.99 17.31
N MET A 309 -7.49 -29.67 17.45
CA MET A 309 -8.62 -29.12 18.19
C MET A 309 -9.97 -29.47 17.54
N ALA A 310 -10.10 -29.30 16.22
CA ALA A 310 -11.32 -29.66 15.50
C ALA A 310 -11.62 -31.17 15.61
N HIS A 311 -10.59 -32.01 15.49
CA HIS A 311 -10.72 -33.47 15.69
C HIS A 311 -11.18 -33.82 17.12
N SER A 312 -10.62 -33.17 18.15
CA SER A 312 -11.03 -33.43 19.53
C SER A 312 -12.49 -33.00 19.78
N LEU A 313 -12.94 -31.88 19.22
CA LEU A 313 -14.32 -31.41 19.31
C LEU A 313 -15.29 -32.38 18.58
N ALA A 314 -14.93 -32.81 17.36
CA ALA A 314 -15.73 -33.78 16.60
C ALA A 314 -15.82 -35.15 17.33
N ALA A 315 -14.72 -35.57 17.98
CA ALA A 315 -14.69 -36.86 18.71
C ALA A 315 -15.43 -36.81 20.06
N THR A 316 -15.49 -35.62 20.72
CA THR A 316 -16.12 -35.48 22.05
C THR A 316 -17.63 -35.42 21.96
N SER A 317 -18.21 -35.20 20.79
CA SER A 317 -19.67 -35.21 20.55
C SER A 317 -20.28 -36.64 20.46
N GLY A 318 -19.57 -37.66 20.97
CA GLY A 318 -19.98 -39.07 20.96
C GLY A 318 -21.39 -39.29 21.48
N GLY A 319 -22.36 -39.45 20.57
CA GLY A 319 -23.73 -39.86 20.86
C GLY A 319 -24.82 -38.81 20.68
N ARG A 320 -24.53 -37.56 20.39
CA ARG A 320 -25.50 -36.59 19.88
C ARG A 320 -25.01 -36.09 18.51
N ALA A 321 -25.96 -35.77 17.62
CA ALA A 321 -25.68 -35.33 16.25
C ALA A 321 -24.35 -34.58 16.13
N SER A 322 -23.45 -35.14 15.30
CA SER A 322 -22.13 -34.53 15.09
C SER A 322 -22.32 -33.07 14.71
N ASP A 323 -21.54 -32.19 15.32
CA ASP A 323 -21.54 -30.78 14.96
C ASP A 323 -21.01 -30.66 13.52
N LEU A 324 -21.94 -30.58 12.57
CA LEU A 324 -21.66 -30.55 11.12
C LEU A 324 -20.61 -29.40 10.81
N GLU A 325 -20.64 -28.34 11.60
CA GLU A 325 -19.70 -27.24 11.45
C GLU A 325 -18.27 -27.66 11.82
N SER A 326 -18.10 -28.42 12.89
CA SER A 326 -16.79 -28.93 13.33
C SER A 326 -16.24 -29.99 12.35
N GLU A 327 -17.08 -30.86 11.80
CA GLU A 327 -16.68 -31.81 10.75
C GLU A 327 -16.27 -31.12 9.46
N THR A 328 -17.01 -30.09 9.03
CA THR A 328 -16.68 -29.31 7.84
C THR A 328 -15.37 -28.55 8.05
N LYS A 329 -15.15 -27.95 9.21
CA LYS A 329 -13.89 -27.28 9.57
C LYS A 329 -12.71 -28.25 9.61
N LEU A 330 -12.92 -29.46 10.10
CA LEU A 330 -11.88 -30.50 10.11
C LEU A 330 -11.49 -30.90 8.67
N SER A 331 -12.51 -31.24 7.86
CA SER A 331 -12.30 -31.64 6.45
C SER A 331 -11.58 -30.56 5.65
N SER A 332 -12.03 -29.30 5.73
CA SER A 332 -11.40 -28.18 5.00
C SER A 332 -9.98 -27.90 5.48
N THR A 333 -9.71 -28.04 6.79
CA THR A 333 -8.36 -27.86 7.32
C THR A 333 -7.42 -28.99 6.86
N GLU A 334 -7.90 -30.23 6.80
CA GLU A 334 -7.12 -31.38 6.31
C GLU A 334 -6.82 -31.26 4.81
N GLU A 335 -7.78 -30.82 4.03
CA GLU A 335 -7.61 -30.58 2.61
C GLU A 335 -6.57 -29.49 2.34
N LEU A 336 -6.66 -28.37 3.05
CA LEU A 336 -5.67 -27.28 2.99
C LEU A 336 -4.25 -27.78 3.36
N ILE A 337 -4.10 -28.53 4.45
CA ILE A 337 -2.81 -29.07 4.85
C ILE A 337 -2.25 -30.01 3.77
N ARG A 338 -3.10 -30.85 3.18
CA ARG A 338 -2.70 -31.78 2.11
C ARG A 338 -2.27 -31.02 0.86
N GLU A 339 -2.98 -29.99 0.48
CA GLU A 339 -2.64 -29.13 -0.65
C GLU A 339 -1.29 -28.43 -0.44
N LEU A 340 -1.09 -27.79 0.73
CA LEU A 340 0.17 -27.13 1.07
C LEU A 340 1.37 -28.08 1.02
N LEU A 341 1.19 -29.32 1.52
CA LEU A 341 2.27 -30.31 1.53
C LEU A 341 2.56 -30.88 0.13
N SER A 342 1.56 -30.96 -0.75
CA SER A 342 1.71 -31.54 -2.09
C SER A 342 2.18 -30.53 -3.14
N SER A 343 1.75 -29.27 -3.03
CA SER A 343 2.00 -28.23 -4.04
C SER A 343 3.19 -27.32 -3.73
N GLY A 344 3.75 -27.39 -2.50
CA GLY A 344 4.78 -26.46 -2.06
C GLY A 344 4.33 -25.01 -2.01
N GLN A 345 3.01 -24.78 -1.93
CA GLN A 345 2.45 -23.44 -1.80
C GLN A 345 2.75 -22.86 -0.42
N ARG A 346 2.79 -21.51 -0.35
CA ARG A 346 3.00 -20.79 0.90
C ARG A 346 1.70 -20.22 1.43
N ILE A 347 1.63 -20.05 2.74
CA ILE A 347 0.57 -19.34 3.45
C ILE A 347 0.94 -17.88 3.52
N TYR A 348 0.00 -17.01 3.18
CA TYR A 348 0.13 -15.57 3.29
C TYR A 348 -0.98 -15.01 4.15
N ALA A 349 -0.68 -13.97 4.93
CA ALA A 349 -1.72 -13.15 5.53
C ALA A 349 -1.94 -11.93 4.64
N ALA A 350 -3.17 -11.71 4.21
CA ALA A 350 -3.50 -10.64 3.28
C ALA A 350 -4.56 -9.70 3.88
N GLN A 351 -4.35 -8.41 3.73
CA GLN A 351 -5.29 -7.36 4.09
C GLN A 351 -5.46 -6.41 2.90
N MET A 352 -6.70 -6.10 2.53
CA MET A 352 -7.00 -5.14 1.49
C MET A 352 -7.85 -4.00 2.04
N SER A 353 -7.43 -2.77 1.74
CA SER A 353 -8.13 -1.54 2.11
C SER A 353 -8.28 -0.64 0.88
N ILE A 354 -9.44 -0.02 0.73
CA ILE A 354 -9.74 0.95 -0.33
C ILE A 354 -10.11 2.27 0.31
N VAL A 355 -9.34 3.30 0.03
CA VAL A 355 -9.57 4.66 0.52
C VAL A 355 -10.27 5.46 -0.56
N LEU A 356 -11.46 5.93 -0.26
CA LEU A 356 -12.27 6.78 -1.13
C LEU A 356 -12.18 8.23 -0.67
N ARG A 357 -12.22 9.16 -1.61
CA ARG A 357 -12.15 10.58 -1.29
C ARG A 357 -13.13 11.41 -2.13
N ALA A 358 -13.70 12.44 -1.49
CA ALA A 358 -14.53 13.43 -2.14
C ALA A 358 -14.24 14.81 -1.55
N PRO A 359 -14.31 15.91 -2.34
CA PRO A 359 -14.07 17.25 -1.81
C PRO A 359 -15.12 17.61 -0.75
N VAL A 360 -14.71 18.36 0.28
CA VAL A 360 -15.64 18.93 1.25
C VAL A 360 -16.57 19.93 0.54
N GLY A 361 -17.88 19.76 0.72
CA GLY A 361 -18.90 20.61 0.10
C GLY A 361 -20.30 20.06 0.31
N THR A 362 -21.31 20.76 -0.21
CA THR A 362 -22.72 20.40 -0.03
C THR A 362 -23.07 18.99 -0.51
N ASP A 363 -22.44 18.53 -1.58
CA ASP A 363 -22.65 17.21 -2.17
C ASP A 363 -21.58 16.17 -1.82
N GLY A 364 -20.49 16.57 -1.12
CA GLY A 364 -19.34 15.73 -0.86
C GLY A 364 -19.69 14.40 -0.18
N MET A 365 -20.48 14.43 0.89
CA MET A 365 -20.93 13.22 1.59
C MET A 365 -21.83 12.33 0.74
N ARG A 366 -22.67 12.91 -0.11
CA ARG A 366 -23.53 12.16 -1.01
C ARG A 366 -22.70 11.45 -2.08
N LEU A 367 -21.71 12.15 -2.63
CA LEU A 367 -20.77 11.59 -3.60
C LEU A 367 -19.97 10.45 -2.99
N LEU A 368 -19.36 10.67 -1.82
CA LEU A 368 -18.57 9.68 -1.10
C LEU A 368 -19.38 8.42 -0.75
N SER A 369 -20.65 8.60 -0.32
CA SER A 369 -21.54 7.47 -0.03
C SER A 369 -21.93 6.69 -1.28
N ARG A 370 -22.06 7.35 -2.44
CA ARG A 370 -22.30 6.68 -3.73
C ARG A 370 -21.08 5.87 -4.17
N GLN A 371 -19.88 6.46 -4.05
CA GLN A 371 -18.63 5.76 -4.35
C GLN A 371 -18.46 4.51 -3.47
N ALA A 372 -18.74 4.62 -2.17
CA ALA A 372 -18.66 3.50 -1.23
C ALA A 372 -19.60 2.35 -1.62
N LYS A 373 -20.87 2.68 -1.98
CA LYS A 373 -21.83 1.67 -2.45
C LYS A 373 -21.37 0.99 -3.75
N GLU A 374 -20.79 1.74 -4.67
CA GLU A 374 -20.25 1.20 -5.93
C GLU A 374 -19.12 0.22 -5.66
N VAL A 375 -18.15 0.58 -4.79
CA VAL A 375 -17.04 -0.30 -4.41
C VAL A 375 -17.55 -1.56 -3.71
N LEU A 376 -18.46 -1.42 -2.73
CA LEU A 376 -19.05 -2.56 -2.04
C LEU A 376 -19.81 -3.49 -2.99
N SER A 377 -20.50 -2.93 -4.00
CA SER A 377 -21.18 -3.73 -5.03
C SER A 377 -20.17 -4.54 -5.86
N ARG A 378 -19.04 -3.93 -6.23
CA ARG A 378 -17.99 -4.64 -6.98
C ARG A 378 -17.30 -5.71 -6.14
N LEU A 379 -17.07 -5.45 -4.85
CA LEU A 379 -16.53 -6.47 -3.94
C LEU A 379 -17.48 -7.67 -3.82
N ARG A 380 -18.79 -7.45 -3.70
CA ARG A 380 -19.78 -8.54 -3.65
C ARG A 380 -19.84 -9.37 -4.95
N ALA A 381 -19.49 -8.76 -6.07
CA ALA A 381 -19.38 -9.48 -7.35
C ALA A 381 -18.16 -10.43 -7.41
N LEU A 382 -17.24 -10.31 -6.46
CA LEU A 382 -16.12 -11.24 -6.29
C LEU A 382 -16.60 -12.42 -5.42
N GLN A 383 -17.03 -13.46 -5.99
CA GLN A 383 -17.49 -14.75 -5.42
C GLN A 383 -17.22 -14.95 -3.90
N GLY A 384 -18.21 -14.64 -3.06
CA GLY A 384 -18.10 -14.78 -1.61
C GLY A 384 -17.35 -13.67 -0.86
N ALA A 385 -16.77 -12.69 -1.56
CA ALA A 385 -16.09 -11.58 -0.90
C ALA A 385 -17.09 -10.65 -0.21
N GLU A 386 -16.73 -10.21 0.99
CA GLU A 386 -17.50 -9.23 1.75
C GLU A 386 -16.63 -8.02 2.08
N GLY A 387 -17.06 -6.84 1.62
CA GLY A 387 -16.46 -5.58 2.01
C GLY A 387 -17.15 -4.97 3.22
N LEU A 388 -16.39 -4.36 4.12
CA LEU A 388 -16.85 -3.61 5.28
C LEU A 388 -16.52 -2.13 5.11
N GLU A 389 -17.53 -1.25 5.21
CA GLU A 389 -17.29 0.19 5.35
C GLU A 389 -16.89 0.48 6.81
N GLU A 390 -15.64 0.90 6.99
CA GLU A 390 -15.11 1.24 8.30
C GLU A 390 -15.75 2.53 8.83
N SER A 391 -16.12 2.50 10.11
CA SER A 391 -16.70 3.65 10.79
C SER A 391 -15.74 4.24 11.82
N VAL A 392 -15.95 3.99 13.09
CA VAL A 392 -15.18 4.59 14.21
C VAL A 392 -13.66 4.37 14.10
N GLY A 393 -13.23 3.27 13.48
CA GLY A 393 -11.82 2.89 13.32
C GLY A 393 -11.18 3.27 12.00
N ALA A 394 -11.86 3.99 11.12
CA ALA A 394 -11.42 4.23 9.74
C ALA A 394 -9.98 4.79 9.64
N TRP A 395 -9.66 5.80 10.45
CA TRP A 395 -8.30 6.35 10.50
C TRP A 395 -7.27 5.34 11.02
N LYS A 396 -7.61 4.58 12.07
CA LYS A 396 -6.71 3.56 12.63
C LYS A 396 -6.37 2.49 11.58
N VAL A 397 -7.38 2.01 10.85
CA VAL A 397 -7.18 1.04 9.78
C VAL A 397 -6.24 1.59 8.71
N ILE A 398 -6.43 2.84 8.30
CA ILE A 398 -5.56 3.46 7.29
C ILE A 398 -4.16 3.70 7.83
N ARG A 399 -4.02 4.17 9.07
CA ARG A 399 -2.72 4.36 9.70
C ARG A 399 -1.89 3.07 9.71
N ASP A 400 -2.56 1.95 9.97
CA ASP A 400 -1.92 0.63 10.04
C ASP A 400 -1.63 0.02 8.63
N CYS A 401 -2.05 0.68 7.54
CA CYS A 401 -1.78 0.28 6.15
C CYS A 401 -1.46 1.47 5.22
N LEU A 402 -0.90 2.55 5.75
CA LEU A 402 -0.45 3.69 4.95
C LEU A 402 0.51 3.24 3.83
N PRO A 403 0.60 3.98 2.69
CA PRO A 403 1.65 3.73 1.71
C PRO A 403 3.03 3.68 2.37
N LEU A 404 3.85 2.72 2.02
CA LEU A 404 5.13 2.42 2.68
C LEU A 404 5.02 1.96 4.17
N ALA A 405 3.86 1.54 4.63
CA ALA A 405 3.68 1.04 6.00
C ALA A 405 2.68 -0.12 6.01
N PRO A 406 2.98 -1.23 5.32
CA PRO A 406 2.12 -2.41 5.30
C PRO A 406 1.96 -3.05 6.66
#